data_72c08c731029c5ae4585ff72c42f6f1a
#
_entry.id   72c08c731029c5ae4585ff72c42f6f1a
#
_cell.length_a   1.000
_cell.length_b   1.000
_cell.length_c   1.000
_cell.angle_alpha   90.00
_cell.angle_beta   90.00
_cell.angle_gamma   90.00
#
_symmetry.space_group_name_H-M   'P 1'
#
loop_
_entity.id
_entity.type
_entity.pdbx_description
1 polymer ?
#
loop_
_entity_poly.entity_id
_entity_poly.type
_entity_poly.pdbx_seq_one_letter_code
_entity_poly.pdbx_strand_id
1 'polypeptide(L)'
;MSASLTPAAVQALRALTPGAQTTVHFNHAGASLPSAATLQAIHSHLHREATLGPMEAGVASREQTERARVLAARLFNAQPDEIALTGGNSSGWGAAFAALPAWKPGDRILVGRHEWGGNLAAMRLAAQRAGATLEAIPSDDSGCVDAQALEAMLDERVRLIALTWLPANGGLINPAAAVGQVARRHGIPYFVDGAQAVGQVPVDVAGIGCDVLSGAGRKALRGPRGTGLLYVRRGFLDTLTPAFVDTHSAPLGPDGQPMLRQDAARLESAENSLALRCGLANALQEALDIGLESIRARIDAVAQSLRAELAAIPGITVLDQGRERSGLVAFNLAGQDAPSVQRAMAAQGVTIGSNGVPYTPLDMEARGLKQIARASVSYLTSDAEIDRLLEGLRRLAG
;
A
#
# COMPACT_ATOMS: atom_id res chain seq x y z
N MET A 1 15.74 -19.74 2.79
CA MET A 1 14.41 -19.36 3.34
C MET A 1 14.64 -18.73 4.70
N SER A 2 14.26 -17.47 4.89
CA SER A 2 14.31 -16.81 6.20
C SER A 2 13.35 -17.54 7.14
N ALA A 3 13.74 -17.71 8.42
CA ALA A 3 12.88 -18.35 9.40
C ALA A 3 11.69 -17.45 9.73
N SER A 4 10.50 -18.03 9.84
CA SER A 4 9.31 -17.32 10.33
C SER A 4 9.54 -16.86 11.78
N LEU A 5 8.85 -15.78 12.19
CA LEU A 5 8.89 -15.30 13.57
C LEU A 5 8.46 -16.40 14.55
N THR A 6 9.26 -16.61 15.60
CA THR A 6 8.90 -17.57 16.65
C THR A 6 7.71 -17.06 17.47
N PRO A 7 6.93 -17.94 18.11
CA PRO A 7 5.85 -17.51 19.01
C PRO A 7 6.31 -16.55 20.11
N ALA A 8 7.51 -16.76 20.68
CA ALA A 8 8.08 -15.87 21.69
C ALA A 8 8.40 -14.47 21.12
N ALA A 9 8.93 -14.38 19.89
CA ALA A 9 9.18 -13.11 19.23
C ALA A 9 7.86 -12.37 18.94
N VAL A 10 6.83 -13.06 18.46
CA VAL A 10 5.49 -12.48 18.25
C VAL A 10 4.93 -11.95 19.57
N GLN A 11 5.01 -12.70 20.65
CA GLN A 11 4.53 -12.27 21.96
C GLN A 11 5.27 -11.02 22.48
N ALA A 12 6.58 -10.94 22.29
CA ALA A 12 7.37 -9.76 22.64
C ALA A 12 6.93 -8.52 21.84
N LEU A 13 6.74 -8.67 20.52
CA LEU A 13 6.25 -7.57 19.65
C LEU A 13 4.83 -7.15 20.02
N ARG A 14 3.97 -8.09 20.38
CA ARG A 14 2.61 -7.79 20.88
C ARG A 14 2.65 -7.01 22.19
N ALA A 15 3.53 -7.36 23.11
CA ALA A 15 3.70 -6.62 24.37
C ALA A 15 4.08 -5.15 24.17
N LEU A 16 4.83 -4.85 23.09
CA LEU A 16 5.22 -3.50 22.68
C LEU A 16 4.15 -2.78 21.82
N THR A 17 2.99 -3.41 21.59
CA THR A 17 1.90 -2.87 20.76
C THR A 17 0.64 -2.69 21.64
N PRO A 18 0.33 -1.46 22.10
CA PRO A 18 -0.77 -1.24 23.06
C PRO A 18 -2.12 -1.80 22.58
N GLY A 19 -2.48 -1.58 21.32
CA GLY A 19 -3.73 -2.08 20.76
C GLY A 19 -3.83 -3.61 20.70
N ALA A 20 -2.71 -4.35 20.64
CA ALA A 20 -2.70 -5.81 20.64
C ALA A 20 -3.08 -6.41 22.01
N GLN A 21 -3.13 -5.59 23.08
CA GLN A 21 -3.54 -6.00 24.43
C GLN A 21 -5.05 -5.75 24.67
N THR A 22 -5.69 -4.90 23.84
CA THR A 22 -7.04 -4.39 24.14
C THR A 22 -8.06 -4.68 23.04
N THR A 23 -7.65 -5.06 21.83
CA THR A 23 -8.55 -5.29 20.71
C THR A 23 -8.18 -6.53 19.91
N VAL A 24 -9.17 -7.21 19.36
CA VAL A 24 -9.00 -8.27 18.35
C VAL A 24 -9.12 -7.64 16.97
N HIS A 25 -7.98 -7.45 16.31
CA HIS A 25 -7.90 -6.59 15.13
C HIS A 25 -7.54 -7.37 13.87
N PHE A 26 -8.53 -7.51 12.98
CA PHE A 26 -8.39 -8.10 11.63
C PHE A 26 -8.65 -7.08 10.50
N ASN A 27 -8.34 -5.80 10.74
CA ASN A 27 -8.44 -4.77 9.69
C ASN A 27 -7.10 -4.08 9.41
N HIS A 28 -6.01 -4.84 9.41
CA HIS A 28 -4.66 -4.33 9.13
C HIS A 28 -4.51 -3.75 7.72
N ALA A 29 -5.28 -4.24 6.74
CA ALA A 29 -5.36 -3.67 5.40
C ALA A 29 -6.04 -2.29 5.35
N GLY A 30 -6.84 -1.95 6.35
CA GLY A 30 -7.38 -0.61 6.57
C GLY A 30 -6.34 0.29 7.25
N ALA A 31 -5.95 -0.07 8.47
CA ALA A 31 -4.85 0.53 9.22
C ALA A 31 -4.39 -0.46 10.30
N SER A 32 -3.08 -0.59 10.49
CA SER A 32 -2.51 -1.46 11.53
C SER A 32 -2.35 -0.74 12.85
N LEU A 33 -2.15 -1.54 13.90
CA LEU A 33 -1.87 -1.05 15.26
C LEU A 33 -0.41 -0.59 15.37
N PRO A 34 -0.13 0.68 15.68
CA PRO A 34 1.24 1.17 15.84
C PRO A 34 1.89 0.62 17.11
N SER A 35 3.21 0.56 17.14
CA SER A 35 3.97 0.25 18.35
C SER A 35 3.97 1.43 19.34
N ALA A 36 4.26 1.15 20.62
CA ALA A 36 4.46 2.18 21.62
C ALA A 36 5.62 3.12 21.27
N ALA A 37 6.69 2.59 20.65
CA ALA A 37 7.83 3.38 20.23
C ALA A 37 7.48 4.33 19.07
N THR A 38 6.67 3.89 18.09
CA THR A 38 6.15 4.77 17.03
C THR A 38 5.30 5.91 17.61
N LEU A 39 4.42 5.62 18.57
CA LEU A 39 3.62 6.65 19.26
C LEU A 39 4.52 7.61 20.05
N GLN A 40 5.52 7.09 20.77
CA GLN A 40 6.46 7.90 21.53
C GLN A 40 7.27 8.84 20.64
N ALA A 41 7.71 8.40 19.46
CA ALA A 41 8.42 9.24 18.49
C ALA A 41 7.58 10.45 18.06
N ILE A 42 6.28 10.24 17.81
CA ILE A 42 5.33 11.30 17.46
C ILE A 42 5.15 12.28 18.62
N HIS A 43 4.85 11.76 19.82
CA HIS A 43 4.60 12.58 21.00
C HIS A 43 5.84 13.41 21.40
N SER A 44 7.03 12.81 21.32
CA SER A 44 8.29 13.50 21.61
C SER A 44 8.53 14.69 20.68
N HIS A 45 8.19 14.56 19.39
CA HIS A 45 8.33 15.67 18.46
C HIS A 45 7.30 16.78 18.73
N LEU A 46 6.03 16.44 18.95
CA LEU A 46 4.98 17.41 19.30
C LEU A 46 5.32 18.15 20.62
N HIS A 47 5.86 17.43 21.61
CA HIS A 47 6.31 18.08 22.84
C HIS A 47 7.46 19.05 22.59
N ARG A 48 8.39 18.70 21.71
CA ARG A 48 9.48 19.58 21.29
C ARG A 48 8.97 20.83 20.58
N GLU A 49 8.01 20.69 19.67
CA GLU A 49 7.33 21.83 19.02
C GLU A 49 6.72 22.79 20.06
N ALA A 50 6.04 22.23 21.08
CA ALA A 50 5.37 23.00 22.13
C ALA A 50 6.35 23.71 23.08
N THR A 51 7.59 23.20 23.22
CA THR A 51 8.56 23.72 24.20
C THR A 51 9.70 24.56 23.61
N LEU A 52 10.06 24.33 22.35
CA LEU A 52 11.11 25.08 21.64
C LEU A 52 10.57 26.03 20.58
N GLY A 53 9.35 25.83 20.13
CA GLY A 53 8.80 26.44 18.92
C GLY A 53 8.84 25.46 17.73
N PRO A 54 7.79 25.45 16.86
CA PRO A 54 7.69 24.47 15.77
C PRO A 54 8.85 24.52 14.76
N MET A 55 9.33 25.71 14.41
CA MET A 55 10.43 25.87 13.45
C MET A 55 11.76 25.38 14.03
N GLU A 56 12.04 25.73 15.28
CA GLU A 56 13.23 25.32 16.02
C GLU A 56 13.25 23.80 16.25
N ALA A 57 12.10 23.22 16.57
CA ALA A 57 11.92 21.78 16.69
C ALA A 57 12.19 21.06 15.35
N GLY A 58 11.74 21.65 14.23
CA GLY A 58 12.01 21.14 12.89
C GLY A 58 13.50 21.11 12.57
N VAL A 59 14.21 22.19 12.85
CA VAL A 59 15.67 22.28 12.66
C VAL A 59 16.40 21.24 13.53
N ALA A 60 16.04 21.14 14.82
CA ALA A 60 16.64 20.22 15.77
C ALA A 60 16.36 18.73 15.46
N SER A 61 15.31 18.43 14.69
CA SER A 61 14.91 17.06 14.34
C SER A 61 15.18 16.70 12.87
N ARG A 62 15.89 17.53 12.12
CA ARG A 62 16.13 17.35 10.68
C ARG A 62 16.68 15.96 10.36
N GLU A 63 17.69 15.51 11.06
CA GLU A 63 18.29 14.17 10.87
C GLU A 63 17.25 13.06 11.08
N GLN A 64 16.44 13.16 12.13
CA GLN A 64 15.43 12.16 12.46
C GLN A 64 14.31 12.13 11.42
N THR A 65 13.88 13.27 10.89
CA THR A 65 12.83 13.35 9.88
C THR A 65 13.32 12.87 8.50
N GLU A 66 14.57 13.19 8.13
CA GLU A 66 15.19 12.68 6.89
C GLU A 66 15.58 11.21 6.97
N ARG A 67 15.79 10.67 8.17
CA ARG A 67 16.01 9.23 8.37
C ARG A 67 14.89 8.37 7.79
N ALA A 68 13.62 8.86 7.78
CA ALA A 68 12.51 8.17 7.14
C ALA A 68 12.77 7.88 5.66
N ARG A 69 13.37 8.84 4.94
CA ARG A 69 13.74 8.69 3.51
C ARG A 69 14.81 7.62 3.32
N VAL A 70 15.86 7.66 4.13
CA VAL A 70 16.96 6.68 4.07
C VAL A 70 16.46 5.26 4.37
N LEU A 71 15.59 5.12 5.38
CA LEU A 71 15.01 3.82 5.73
C LEU A 71 14.03 3.30 4.68
N ALA A 72 13.25 4.19 4.06
CA ALA A 72 12.38 3.83 2.93
C ALA A 72 13.19 3.38 1.72
N ALA A 73 14.30 4.05 1.41
CA ALA A 73 15.20 3.63 0.34
C ALA A 73 15.76 2.22 0.59
N ARG A 74 16.20 1.94 1.83
CA ARG A 74 16.65 0.59 2.21
C ARG A 74 15.53 -0.46 2.08
N LEU A 75 14.31 -0.11 2.50
CA LEU A 75 13.16 -1.00 2.43
C LEU A 75 12.77 -1.34 0.97
N PHE A 76 13.01 -0.43 0.04
CA PHE A 76 12.69 -0.57 -1.39
C PHE A 76 13.85 -1.06 -2.26
N ASN A 77 15.03 -1.26 -1.68
CA ASN A 77 16.28 -1.50 -2.43
C ASN A 77 16.54 -0.38 -3.45
N ALA A 78 16.40 0.87 -3.02
CA ALA A 78 16.52 2.10 -3.81
C ALA A 78 17.55 3.06 -3.20
N GLN A 79 17.77 4.20 -3.86
CA GLN A 79 18.60 5.29 -3.32
C GLN A 79 17.73 6.34 -2.62
N PRO A 80 18.24 7.05 -1.60
CA PRO A 80 17.46 8.07 -0.88
C PRO A 80 16.90 9.19 -1.76
N ASP A 81 17.59 9.57 -2.82
CA ASP A 81 17.16 10.61 -3.77
C ASP A 81 16.06 10.14 -4.74
N GLU A 82 15.76 8.84 -4.77
CA GLU A 82 14.62 8.25 -5.47
C GLU A 82 13.33 8.20 -4.61
N ILE A 83 13.40 8.64 -3.34
CA ILE A 83 12.27 8.56 -2.40
C ILE A 83 11.69 9.93 -2.12
N ALA A 84 10.37 10.05 -2.23
CA ALA A 84 9.60 11.17 -1.71
C ALA A 84 8.71 10.71 -0.53
N LEU A 85 8.61 11.55 0.51
CA LEU A 85 7.76 11.35 1.67
C LEU A 85 6.46 12.14 1.48
N THR A 86 5.34 11.44 1.40
CA THR A 86 4.04 12.04 1.05
C THR A 86 3.02 11.90 2.18
N GLY A 87 1.91 12.61 2.09
CA GLY A 87 0.81 12.52 3.07
C GLY A 87 0.00 11.22 3.01
N GLY A 88 0.32 10.33 2.06
CA GLY A 88 -0.34 9.03 1.92
C GLY A 88 -0.05 8.40 0.55
N ASN A 89 -0.42 7.12 0.39
CA ASN A 89 -0.24 6.39 -0.87
C ASN A 89 -0.90 7.11 -2.05
N SER A 90 -2.17 7.46 -1.92
CA SER A 90 -2.94 8.08 -3.02
C SER A 90 -2.42 9.47 -3.39
N SER A 91 -1.93 10.26 -2.42
CA SER A 91 -1.32 11.56 -2.72
C SER A 91 0.02 11.41 -3.44
N GLY A 92 0.84 10.43 -3.04
CA GLY A 92 2.11 10.13 -3.73
C GLY A 92 1.88 9.61 -5.15
N TRP A 93 1.00 8.60 -5.29
CA TRP A 93 0.64 8.07 -6.61
C TRP A 93 0.05 9.15 -7.53
N GLY A 94 -0.88 9.94 -7.00
CA GLY A 94 -1.53 11.04 -7.72
C GLY A 94 -0.56 12.14 -8.12
N ALA A 95 0.40 12.50 -7.26
CA ALA A 95 1.45 13.48 -7.58
C ALA A 95 2.32 13.02 -8.75
N ALA A 96 2.78 11.75 -8.74
CA ALA A 96 3.54 11.18 -9.84
C ALA A 96 2.72 11.07 -11.14
N PHE A 97 1.46 10.64 -11.05
CA PHE A 97 0.56 10.54 -12.19
C PHE A 97 0.26 11.91 -12.82
N ALA A 98 -0.01 12.93 -12.00
CA ALA A 98 -0.27 14.29 -12.46
C ALA A 98 0.98 14.98 -13.04
N ALA A 99 2.18 14.47 -12.72
CA ALA A 99 3.44 14.98 -13.24
C ALA A 99 3.83 14.38 -14.62
N LEU A 100 3.10 13.38 -15.10
CA LEU A 100 3.33 12.80 -16.42
C LEU A 100 3.11 13.84 -17.54
N PRO A 101 3.77 13.68 -18.70
CA PRO A 101 3.49 14.50 -19.88
C PRO A 101 1.99 14.51 -20.23
N ALA A 102 1.52 15.61 -20.79
CA ALA A 102 0.12 15.77 -21.15
C ALA A 102 -0.38 14.64 -22.05
N TRP A 103 -1.53 14.10 -21.71
CA TRP A 103 -2.22 13.08 -22.49
C TRP A 103 -2.77 13.66 -23.80
N LYS A 104 -2.80 12.85 -24.86
CA LYS A 104 -3.26 13.22 -26.19
C LYS A 104 -4.42 12.32 -26.62
N PRO A 105 -5.26 12.78 -27.58
CA PRO A 105 -6.28 11.92 -28.19
C PRO A 105 -5.64 10.66 -28.78
N GLY A 106 -6.24 9.52 -28.46
CA GLY A 106 -5.76 8.21 -28.91
C GLY A 106 -4.69 7.56 -28.03
N ASP A 107 -4.10 8.26 -27.03
CA ASP A 107 -3.23 7.64 -26.04
C ASP A 107 -3.98 6.55 -25.26
N ARG A 108 -3.26 5.51 -24.83
CA ARG A 108 -3.81 4.36 -24.11
C ARG A 108 -3.16 4.20 -22.73
N ILE A 109 -4.00 3.95 -21.73
CA ILE A 109 -3.58 3.59 -20.36
C ILE A 109 -4.01 2.14 -20.13
N LEU A 110 -3.07 1.25 -19.86
CA LEU A 110 -3.36 -0.14 -19.54
C LEU A 110 -3.30 -0.34 -18.02
N VAL A 111 -4.34 -0.96 -17.45
CA VAL A 111 -4.46 -1.13 -15.99
C VAL A 111 -4.73 -2.59 -15.62
N GLY A 112 -4.20 -3.03 -14.48
CA GLY A 112 -4.62 -4.31 -13.91
C GLY A 112 -6.12 -4.28 -13.54
N ARG A 113 -6.83 -5.40 -13.74
CA ARG A 113 -8.27 -5.51 -13.37
C ARG A 113 -8.52 -5.15 -11.90
N HIS A 114 -7.57 -5.39 -11.02
CA HIS A 114 -7.66 -5.14 -9.58
C HIS A 114 -7.27 -3.71 -9.17
N GLU A 115 -7.21 -2.76 -10.11
CA GLU A 115 -6.73 -1.41 -9.83
C GLU A 115 -7.54 -0.74 -8.71
N TRP A 116 -6.82 -0.03 -7.83
CA TRP A 116 -7.42 0.75 -6.76
C TRP A 116 -8.37 1.82 -7.31
N GLY A 117 -9.59 1.89 -6.77
CA GLY A 117 -10.63 2.80 -7.29
C GLY A 117 -10.23 4.27 -7.35
N GLY A 118 -9.38 4.74 -6.42
CA GLY A 118 -8.87 6.12 -6.46
C GLY A 118 -7.94 6.38 -7.63
N ASN A 119 -7.01 5.47 -7.91
CA ASN A 119 -6.09 5.57 -9.05
C ASN A 119 -6.88 5.46 -10.37
N LEU A 120 -7.82 4.51 -10.42
CA LEU A 120 -8.70 4.31 -11.57
C LEU A 120 -9.53 5.57 -11.88
N ALA A 121 -10.05 6.25 -10.86
CA ALA A 121 -10.79 7.49 -11.02
C ALA A 121 -9.91 8.60 -11.60
N ALA A 122 -8.68 8.77 -11.11
CA ALA A 122 -7.73 9.74 -11.63
C ALA A 122 -7.39 9.47 -13.10
N MET A 123 -7.09 8.22 -13.45
CA MET A 123 -6.77 7.80 -14.82
C MET A 123 -7.96 7.97 -15.77
N ARG A 124 -9.17 7.58 -15.34
CA ARG A 124 -10.41 7.79 -16.14
C ARG A 124 -10.67 9.26 -16.42
N LEU A 125 -10.51 10.12 -15.41
CA LEU A 125 -10.72 11.55 -15.57
C LEU A 125 -9.70 12.17 -16.54
N ALA A 126 -8.42 11.78 -16.44
CA ALA A 126 -7.38 12.23 -17.35
C ALA A 126 -7.64 11.75 -18.80
N ALA A 127 -7.97 10.48 -18.97
CA ALA A 127 -8.31 9.89 -20.27
C ALA A 127 -9.51 10.59 -20.91
N GLN A 128 -10.59 10.80 -20.15
CA GLN A 128 -11.79 11.50 -20.63
C GLN A 128 -11.49 12.93 -21.11
N ARG A 129 -10.68 13.67 -20.35
CA ARG A 129 -10.31 15.06 -20.71
C ARG A 129 -9.47 15.16 -21.96
N ALA A 130 -8.65 14.15 -22.21
CA ALA A 130 -7.69 14.16 -23.33
C ALA A 130 -8.17 13.42 -24.59
N GLY A 131 -9.28 12.69 -24.54
CA GLY A 131 -9.68 11.77 -25.61
C GLY A 131 -8.78 10.53 -25.69
N ALA A 132 -8.17 10.14 -24.57
CA ALA A 132 -7.42 8.91 -24.42
C ALA A 132 -8.32 7.74 -23.96
N THR A 133 -7.82 6.50 -24.00
CA THR A 133 -8.55 5.31 -23.56
C THR A 133 -7.90 4.69 -22.33
N LEU A 134 -8.73 4.03 -21.51
CA LEU A 134 -8.28 3.22 -20.38
C LEU A 134 -8.81 1.80 -20.56
N GLU A 135 -7.90 0.83 -20.58
CA GLU A 135 -8.21 -0.57 -20.90
C GLU A 135 -7.69 -1.50 -19.80
N ALA A 136 -8.50 -2.48 -19.41
CA ALA A 136 -8.09 -3.49 -18.46
C ALA A 136 -7.25 -4.57 -19.14
N ILE A 137 -6.10 -4.89 -18.56
CA ILE A 137 -5.28 -6.03 -18.97
C ILE A 137 -6.03 -7.31 -18.59
N PRO A 138 -6.15 -8.31 -19.48
CA PRO A 138 -6.75 -9.59 -19.17
C PRO A 138 -6.10 -10.26 -17.96
N SER A 139 -6.88 -11.09 -17.27
CA SER A 139 -6.38 -11.93 -16.19
C SER A 139 -6.22 -13.38 -16.67
N ASP A 140 -5.23 -14.08 -16.11
CA ASP A 140 -5.07 -15.52 -16.30
C ASP A 140 -6.12 -16.32 -15.49
N ASP A 141 -6.09 -17.65 -15.61
CA ASP A 141 -7.03 -18.56 -14.91
C ASP A 141 -6.94 -18.46 -13.38
N SER A 142 -5.84 -17.97 -12.82
CA SER A 142 -5.71 -17.72 -11.39
C SER A 142 -6.32 -16.39 -10.94
N GLY A 143 -6.74 -15.56 -11.89
CA GLY A 143 -7.25 -14.21 -11.68
C GLY A 143 -6.16 -13.12 -11.64
N CYS A 144 -4.87 -13.46 -11.73
CA CYS A 144 -3.78 -12.50 -11.81
C CYS A 144 -3.72 -11.83 -13.18
N VAL A 145 -3.11 -10.64 -13.24
CA VAL A 145 -2.80 -10.00 -14.53
C VAL A 145 -1.96 -10.94 -15.39
N ASP A 146 -2.37 -11.15 -16.64
CA ASP A 146 -1.65 -11.96 -17.61
C ASP A 146 -0.61 -11.09 -18.35
N ALA A 147 0.67 -11.36 -18.10
CA ALA A 147 1.78 -10.62 -18.73
C ALA A 147 1.91 -10.90 -20.24
N GLN A 148 1.47 -12.07 -20.73
CA GLN A 148 1.47 -12.39 -22.16
C GLN A 148 0.34 -11.63 -22.87
N ALA A 149 -0.84 -11.61 -22.28
CA ALA A 149 -1.95 -10.81 -22.79
C ALA A 149 -1.63 -9.31 -22.76
N LEU A 150 -0.94 -8.82 -21.71
CA LEU A 150 -0.42 -7.44 -21.69
C LEU A 150 0.48 -7.19 -22.91
N GLU A 151 1.45 -8.04 -23.17
CA GLU A 151 2.38 -7.86 -24.27
C GLU A 151 1.66 -7.81 -25.64
N ALA A 152 0.62 -8.61 -25.81
CA ALA A 152 -0.22 -8.60 -27.03
C ALA A 152 -1.08 -7.35 -27.18
N MET A 153 -1.30 -6.56 -26.11
CA MET A 153 -2.06 -5.30 -26.16
C MET A 153 -1.20 -4.09 -26.53
N LEU A 154 0.14 -4.24 -26.54
CA LEU A 154 1.04 -3.09 -26.71
C LEU A 154 1.07 -2.58 -28.15
N ASP A 155 0.99 -1.27 -28.29
CA ASP A 155 1.29 -0.50 -29.49
C ASP A 155 1.90 0.86 -29.11
N GLU A 156 2.22 1.69 -30.10
CA GLU A 156 2.87 3.00 -29.91
C GLU A 156 2.02 4.03 -29.15
N ARG A 157 0.73 3.77 -28.98
CA ARG A 157 -0.21 4.63 -28.23
C ARG A 157 -0.21 4.35 -26.74
N VAL A 158 0.35 3.22 -26.29
CA VAL A 158 0.39 2.89 -24.86
C VAL A 158 1.39 3.79 -24.14
N ARG A 159 0.89 4.65 -23.24
CA ARG A 159 1.68 5.66 -22.54
C ARG A 159 1.90 5.34 -21.06
N LEU A 160 1.15 4.40 -20.50
CA LEU A 160 1.27 3.99 -19.09
C LEU A 160 0.73 2.58 -18.92
N ILE A 161 1.44 1.79 -18.13
CA ILE A 161 0.95 0.57 -17.50
C ILE A 161 0.84 0.86 -16.00
N ALA A 162 -0.35 0.64 -15.40
CA ALA A 162 -0.57 0.80 -13.97
C ALA A 162 -1.04 -0.52 -13.34
N LEU A 163 -0.50 -0.85 -12.17
CA LEU A 163 -0.80 -2.09 -11.48
C LEU A 163 -0.94 -1.87 -9.97
N THR A 164 -2.09 -2.21 -9.41
CA THR A 164 -2.18 -2.46 -7.97
C THR A 164 -1.58 -3.84 -7.68
N TRP A 165 -0.46 -3.87 -6.96
CA TRP A 165 0.30 -5.10 -6.71
C TRP A 165 -0.48 -6.08 -5.83
N LEU A 166 -0.93 -5.62 -4.66
CA LEU A 166 -1.81 -6.36 -3.76
C LEU A 166 -3.15 -5.62 -3.67
N PRO A 167 -4.23 -6.18 -4.25
CA PRO A 167 -5.55 -5.54 -4.25
C PRO A 167 -6.17 -5.39 -2.86
N ALA A 168 -7.04 -4.39 -2.70
CA ALA A 168 -7.71 -4.12 -1.43
C ALA A 168 -8.83 -5.13 -1.10
N ASN A 169 -9.42 -5.79 -2.11
CA ASN A 169 -10.59 -6.66 -1.98
C ASN A 169 -10.27 -8.16 -1.98
N GLY A 170 -9.03 -8.55 -1.71
CA GLY A 170 -8.69 -9.97 -1.62
C GLY A 170 -7.21 -10.22 -1.44
N GLY A 171 -6.87 -11.48 -1.27
CA GLY A 171 -5.51 -11.93 -0.99
C GLY A 171 -4.59 -12.02 -2.20
N LEU A 172 -5.10 -11.87 -3.43
CA LEU A 172 -4.32 -12.00 -4.65
C LEU A 172 -3.06 -11.12 -4.63
N ILE A 173 -1.95 -11.66 -5.14
CA ILE A 173 -0.72 -10.91 -5.44
C ILE A 173 -0.51 -10.93 -6.96
N ASN A 174 -0.56 -9.78 -7.60
CA ASN A 174 -0.29 -9.66 -9.02
C ASN A 174 1.21 -9.86 -9.33
N PRO A 175 1.57 -10.41 -10.50
CA PRO A 175 2.95 -10.68 -10.89
C PRO A 175 3.69 -9.39 -11.30
N ALA A 176 3.93 -8.48 -10.36
CA ALA A 176 4.47 -7.14 -10.63
C ALA A 176 5.79 -7.17 -11.42
N ALA A 177 6.70 -8.10 -11.10
CA ALA A 177 7.96 -8.23 -11.82
C ALA A 177 7.78 -8.71 -13.28
N ALA A 178 6.83 -9.62 -13.55
CA ALA A 178 6.57 -10.07 -14.92
C ALA A 178 5.97 -8.94 -15.77
N VAL A 179 5.05 -8.15 -15.21
CA VAL A 179 4.52 -6.94 -15.84
C VAL A 179 5.63 -5.92 -16.10
N GLY A 180 6.53 -5.71 -15.12
CA GLY A 180 7.66 -4.79 -15.26
C GLY A 180 8.67 -5.22 -16.31
N GLN A 181 8.89 -6.53 -16.51
CA GLN A 181 9.73 -7.03 -17.61
C GLN A 181 9.14 -6.68 -18.97
N VAL A 182 7.81 -6.80 -19.13
CA VAL A 182 7.12 -6.38 -20.36
C VAL A 182 7.28 -4.87 -20.56
N ALA A 183 6.95 -4.06 -19.55
CA ALA A 183 7.04 -2.61 -19.61
C ALA A 183 8.46 -2.12 -19.99
N ARG A 184 9.50 -2.69 -19.37
CA ARG A 184 10.92 -2.36 -19.68
C ARG A 184 11.33 -2.70 -21.10
N ARG A 185 10.95 -3.89 -21.60
CA ARG A 185 11.30 -4.29 -22.99
C ARG A 185 10.75 -3.32 -24.01
N HIS A 186 9.59 -2.73 -23.73
CA HIS A 186 8.90 -1.83 -24.65
C HIS A 186 9.07 -0.33 -24.30
N GLY A 187 9.84 -0.01 -23.24
CA GLY A 187 10.11 1.37 -22.83
C GLY A 187 8.86 2.13 -22.37
N ILE A 188 7.85 1.42 -21.84
CA ILE A 188 6.57 2.01 -21.40
C ILE A 188 6.67 2.31 -19.90
N PRO A 189 6.31 3.53 -19.44
CA PRO A 189 6.21 3.87 -18.03
C PRO A 189 5.36 2.87 -17.25
N TYR A 190 5.88 2.41 -16.09
CA TYR A 190 5.21 1.42 -15.25
C TYR A 190 5.05 1.91 -13.81
N PHE A 191 3.79 2.09 -13.39
CA PHE A 191 3.42 2.54 -12.05
C PHE A 191 2.84 1.39 -11.24
N VAL A 192 3.34 1.23 -10.02
CA VAL A 192 2.91 0.20 -9.08
C VAL A 192 2.29 0.84 -7.84
N ASP A 193 1.03 0.50 -7.55
CA ASP A 193 0.44 0.77 -6.25
C ASP A 193 0.81 -0.36 -5.29
N GLY A 194 1.76 -0.08 -4.39
CA GLY A 194 2.26 -0.96 -3.34
C GLY A 194 1.61 -0.72 -1.98
N ALA A 195 0.47 -0.03 -1.91
CA ALA A 195 -0.17 0.36 -0.64
C ALA A 195 -0.40 -0.79 0.33
N GLN A 196 -0.72 -1.99 -0.17
CA GLN A 196 -0.89 -3.19 0.66
C GLN A 196 0.40 -4.04 0.72
N ALA A 197 1.34 -3.83 -0.18
CA ALA A 197 2.58 -4.60 -0.26
C ALA A 197 3.61 -4.14 0.80
N VAL A 198 3.80 -2.83 0.90
CA VAL A 198 4.82 -2.23 1.77
C VAL A 198 4.57 -2.60 3.23
N GLY A 199 5.54 -3.27 3.82
CA GLY A 199 5.51 -3.76 5.20
C GLY A 199 4.97 -5.19 5.38
N GLN A 200 4.46 -5.86 4.31
CA GLN A 200 4.09 -7.27 4.39
C GLN A 200 4.80 -8.18 3.39
N VAL A 201 5.33 -7.63 2.32
CA VAL A 201 6.17 -8.37 1.37
C VAL A 201 7.47 -7.61 1.14
N PRO A 202 8.57 -8.32 0.85
CA PRO A 202 9.81 -7.67 0.41
C PRO A 202 9.57 -6.85 -0.86
N VAL A 203 10.16 -5.66 -0.90
CA VAL A 203 10.05 -4.75 -2.04
C VAL A 203 11.44 -4.55 -2.64
N ASP A 204 11.62 -4.97 -3.87
CA ASP A 204 12.81 -4.69 -4.68
C ASP A 204 12.37 -3.99 -5.97
N VAL A 205 12.45 -2.66 -5.97
CA VAL A 205 11.99 -1.86 -7.11
C VAL A 205 12.80 -2.12 -8.38
N ALA A 206 14.06 -2.52 -8.25
CA ALA A 206 14.90 -2.91 -9.37
C ALA A 206 14.43 -4.24 -9.99
N GLY A 207 14.12 -5.23 -9.13
CA GLY A 207 13.58 -6.53 -9.54
C GLY A 207 12.16 -6.42 -10.09
N ILE A 208 11.31 -5.57 -9.50
CA ILE A 208 9.95 -5.28 -10.00
C ILE A 208 10.01 -4.59 -11.36
N GLY A 209 10.97 -3.70 -11.57
CA GLY A 209 11.13 -3.01 -12.84
C GLY A 209 10.21 -1.81 -13.03
N CYS A 210 9.67 -1.24 -11.97
CA CYS A 210 8.80 -0.09 -12.04
C CYS A 210 9.57 1.24 -12.14
N ASP A 211 8.91 2.26 -12.70
CA ASP A 211 9.37 3.64 -12.70
C ASP A 211 8.89 4.39 -11.47
N VAL A 212 7.70 4.02 -10.98
CA VAL A 212 7.07 4.59 -9.80
C VAL A 212 6.48 3.48 -8.95
N LEU A 213 6.70 3.53 -7.61
CA LEU A 213 6.02 2.71 -6.64
C LEU A 213 5.53 3.56 -5.48
N SER A 214 4.25 3.47 -5.15
CA SER A 214 3.68 4.17 -4.00
C SER A 214 3.40 3.21 -2.84
N GLY A 215 3.53 3.69 -1.60
CA GLY A 215 3.34 2.91 -0.38
C GLY A 215 2.57 3.68 0.70
N ALA A 216 1.88 2.96 1.58
CA ALA A 216 1.10 3.53 2.68
C ALA A 216 1.76 3.26 4.03
N GLY A 217 2.08 4.31 4.80
CA GLY A 217 2.71 4.15 6.12
C GLY A 217 1.81 3.44 7.13
N ARG A 218 0.50 3.71 7.13
CA ARG A 218 -0.47 3.22 8.14
C ARG A 218 -0.90 1.76 8.03
N LYS A 219 -0.61 1.09 6.91
CA LYS A 219 -1.06 -0.29 6.66
C LYS A 219 -0.10 -1.31 7.30
N ALA A 220 0.34 -2.32 6.56
CA ALA A 220 1.20 -3.37 7.12
C ALA A 220 2.50 -2.84 7.75
N LEU A 221 3.00 -1.70 7.30
CA LEU A 221 4.15 -1.01 7.89
C LEU A 221 3.91 -0.51 9.33
N ARG A 222 2.65 -0.36 9.78
CA ARG A 222 2.27 0.08 11.13
C ARG A 222 2.67 1.52 11.49
N GLY A 223 3.01 2.33 10.51
CA GLY A 223 3.29 3.76 10.67
C GLY A 223 2.01 4.59 10.88
N PRO A 224 2.16 5.88 11.14
CA PRO A 224 1.01 6.75 11.38
C PRO A 224 0.18 7.00 10.11
N ARG A 225 -1.12 7.24 10.30
CA ARG A 225 -1.98 7.79 9.24
C ARG A 225 -1.47 9.19 8.86
N GLY A 226 -1.60 9.56 7.59
CA GLY A 226 -1.05 10.82 7.09
C GLY A 226 0.41 10.69 6.61
N THR A 227 0.90 9.46 6.41
CA THR A 227 2.21 9.20 5.83
C THR A 227 2.14 8.25 4.65
N GLY A 228 2.96 8.48 3.64
CA GLY A 228 3.13 7.67 2.46
C GLY A 228 4.57 7.73 1.96
N LEU A 229 4.91 6.75 1.15
CA LEU A 229 6.20 6.60 0.49
C LEU A 229 5.96 6.62 -1.01
N LEU A 230 6.84 7.30 -1.74
CA LEU A 230 6.83 7.30 -3.19
C LEU A 230 8.26 7.08 -3.68
N TYR A 231 8.46 6.00 -4.41
CA TYR A 231 9.68 5.77 -5.17
C TYR A 231 9.48 6.29 -6.58
N VAL A 232 10.49 6.96 -7.11
CA VAL A 232 10.59 7.36 -8.51
C VAL A 232 11.98 7.01 -9.01
N ARG A 233 12.08 6.13 -10.00
CA ARG A 233 13.36 5.76 -10.62
C ARG A 233 14.09 7.00 -11.14
N ARG A 234 15.35 7.17 -10.79
CA ARG A 234 16.14 8.36 -11.12
C ARG A 234 16.06 8.72 -12.61
N GLY A 235 16.28 7.78 -13.51
CA GLY A 235 16.22 8.02 -14.95
C GLY A 235 14.83 8.32 -15.51
N PHE A 236 13.76 8.13 -14.70
CA PHE A 236 12.39 8.50 -15.06
C PHE A 236 12.00 9.87 -14.51
N LEU A 237 12.67 10.33 -13.44
CA LEU A 237 12.35 11.57 -12.75
C LEU A 237 12.35 12.79 -13.69
N ASP A 238 13.28 12.85 -14.65
CA ASP A 238 13.41 13.97 -15.58
C ASP A 238 12.24 14.07 -16.58
N THR A 239 11.44 13.00 -16.72
CA THR A 239 10.22 13.02 -17.54
C THR A 239 9.01 13.60 -16.80
N LEU A 240 9.12 13.80 -15.48
CA LEU A 240 8.04 14.27 -14.62
C LEU A 240 8.13 15.77 -14.37
N THR A 241 7.03 16.47 -14.65
CA THR A 241 6.87 17.90 -14.30
C THR A 241 5.79 18.00 -13.23
N PRO A 242 6.13 18.29 -11.95
CA PRO A 242 5.12 18.38 -10.89
C PRO A 242 4.01 19.37 -11.24
N ALA A 243 2.75 18.96 -11.01
CA ALA A 243 1.59 19.82 -11.23
C ALA A 243 1.44 20.92 -10.17
N PHE A 244 2.13 20.77 -9.04
CA PHE A 244 2.21 21.73 -7.95
C PHE A 244 3.65 21.79 -7.45
N VAL A 245 4.12 23.00 -7.22
CA VAL A 245 5.46 23.26 -6.65
C VAL A 245 5.37 24.33 -5.55
N ASP A 246 6.31 24.26 -4.62
CA ASP A 246 6.52 25.25 -3.56
C ASP A 246 8.03 25.50 -3.34
N THR A 247 8.38 26.25 -2.31
CA THR A 247 9.78 26.59 -2.00
C THR A 247 10.64 25.39 -1.59
N HIS A 248 10.03 24.25 -1.24
CA HIS A 248 10.74 23.00 -0.97
C HIS A 248 11.04 22.24 -2.24
N SER A 249 10.03 22.04 -3.09
CA SER A 249 10.12 21.26 -4.33
C SER A 249 10.78 22.02 -5.49
N ALA A 250 10.67 23.35 -5.49
CA ALA A 250 11.28 24.25 -6.49
C ALA A 250 11.75 25.57 -5.83
N PRO A 251 12.87 25.57 -5.08
CA PRO A 251 13.42 26.80 -4.53
C PRO A 251 13.77 27.80 -5.63
N LEU A 252 13.70 29.10 -5.33
CA LEU A 252 14.07 30.15 -6.27
C LEU A 252 15.59 30.20 -6.43
N GLY A 253 16.04 30.23 -7.66
CA GLY A 253 17.43 30.49 -8.03
C GLY A 253 17.87 31.94 -7.84
N PRO A 254 19.13 32.24 -8.07
CA PRO A 254 19.68 33.62 -7.96
C PRO A 254 18.99 34.62 -8.90
N ASP A 255 18.41 34.15 -10.00
CA ASP A 255 17.66 34.94 -10.98
C ASP A 255 16.15 35.08 -10.64
N GLY A 256 15.72 34.52 -9.48
CA GLY A 256 14.33 34.49 -9.05
C GLY A 256 13.44 33.49 -9.74
N GLN A 257 14.01 32.62 -10.61
CA GLN A 257 13.24 31.57 -11.26
C GLN A 257 13.18 30.29 -10.41
N PRO A 258 12.06 29.52 -10.44
CA PRO A 258 11.96 28.26 -9.73
C PRO A 258 12.91 27.23 -10.33
N MET A 259 13.70 26.59 -9.49
CA MET A 259 14.60 25.48 -9.86
C MET A 259 14.07 24.18 -9.27
N LEU A 260 13.52 23.30 -10.10
CA LEU A 260 13.07 21.99 -9.64
C LEU A 260 14.23 21.20 -9.02
N ARG A 261 13.97 20.59 -7.85
CA ARG A 261 14.91 19.66 -7.23
C ARG A 261 15.25 18.54 -8.20
N GLN A 262 16.48 18.02 -8.09
CA GLN A 262 16.99 16.94 -8.93
C GLN A 262 16.77 15.55 -8.32
N ASP A 263 15.96 15.46 -7.24
CA ASP A 263 15.59 14.26 -6.51
C ASP A 263 14.06 14.08 -6.45
N ALA A 264 13.58 12.93 -5.97
CA ALA A 264 12.14 12.65 -5.88
C ALA A 264 11.39 13.60 -4.94
N ALA A 265 12.08 14.32 -4.05
CA ALA A 265 11.48 15.33 -3.19
C ALA A 265 10.89 16.53 -3.96
N ARG A 266 11.14 16.64 -5.28
CA ARG A 266 10.38 17.56 -6.15
C ARG A 266 8.87 17.27 -6.18
N LEU A 267 8.45 16.10 -5.72
CA LEU A 267 7.05 15.68 -5.61
C LEU A 267 6.51 15.79 -4.18
N GLU A 268 7.28 16.37 -3.26
CA GLU A 268 6.84 16.67 -1.89
C GLU A 268 6.28 18.09 -1.77
N SER A 269 5.56 18.32 -0.66
CA SER A 269 5.20 19.66 -0.19
C SER A 269 6.05 20.05 1.01
N ALA A 270 6.38 21.33 1.13
CA ALA A 270 7.02 21.91 2.30
C ALA A 270 6.17 21.72 3.57
N GLU A 271 4.85 21.87 3.41
CA GLU A 271 3.92 21.75 4.53
C GLU A 271 3.55 20.31 4.78
N ASN A 272 4.11 19.75 5.85
CA ASN A 272 3.86 18.38 6.29
C ASN A 272 4.13 18.21 7.79
N SER A 273 3.63 17.14 8.40
CA SER A 273 3.83 16.87 9.82
C SER A 273 5.18 16.19 10.07
N LEU A 274 6.12 16.91 10.65
CA LEU A 274 7.42 16.36 11.07
C LEU A 274 7.26 15.32 12.17
N ALA A 275 6.31 15.48 13.07
CA ALA A 275 5.97 14.49 14.10
C ALA A 275 5.59 13.15 13.48
N LEU A 276 4.75 13.14 12.43
CA LEU A 276 4.38 11.92 11.73
C LEU A 276 5.55 11.32 10.95
N ARG A 277 6.46 12.12 10.42
CA ARG A 277 7.71 11.63 9.81
C ARG A 277 8.61 10.93 10.82
N CYS A 278 8.71 11.44 12.05
CA CYS A 278 9.43 10.75 13.13
C CYS A 278 8.81 9.39 13.45
N GLY A 279 7.48 9.31 13.54
CA GLY A 279 6.77 8.05 13.72
C GLY A 279 6.95 7.09 12.54
N LEU A 280 6.93 7.59 11.31
CA LEU A 280 7.19 6.79 10.11
C LEU A 280 8.62 6.21 10.10
N ALA A 281 9.63 7.02 10.47
CA ALA A 281 11.01 6.56 10.58
C ALA A 281 11.14 5.40 11.57
N ASN A 282 10.45 5.48 12.72
CA ASN A 282 10.43 4.40 13.69
C ASN A 282 9.78 3.13 13.13
N ALA A 283 8.63 3.24 12.48
CA ALA A 283 7.93 2.09 11.89
C ALA A 283 8.75 1.41 10.77
N LEU A 284 9.43 2.19 9.95
CA LEU A 284 10.37 1.69 8.92
C LEU A 284 11.54 0.93 9.56
N GLN A 285 12.14 1.49 10.63
CA GLN A 285 13.23 0.84 11.34
C GLN A 285 12.77 -0.49 11.94
N GLU A 286 11.61 -0.51 12.62
CA GLU A 286 11.05 -1.75 13.20
C GLU A 286 10.84 -2.83 12.12
N ALA A 287 10.28 -2.47 10.96
CA ALA A 287 10.07 -3.41 9.87
C ALA A 287 11.40 -3.98 9.33
N LEU A 288 12.43 -3.15 9.21
CA LEU A 288 13.77 -3.56 8.78
C LEU A 288 14.47 -4.44 9.83
N ASP A 289 14.32 -4.12 11.12
CA ASP A 289 14.93 -4.88 12.21
C ASP A 289 14.28 -6.27 12.37
N ILE A 290 12.97 -6.38 12.17
CA ILE A 290 12.24 -7.67 12.17
C ILE A 290 12.61 -8.47 10.91
N GLY A 291 12.82 -7.80 9.78
CA GLY A 291 13.11 -8.38 8.47
C GLY A 291 11.84 -8.72 7.68
N LEU A 292 11.74 -8.16 6.46
CA LEU A 292 10.55 -8.30 5.61
C LEU A 292 10.25 -9.76 5.22
N GLU A 293 11.29 -10.58 5.06
CA GLU A 293 11.14 -12.01 4.77
C GLU A 293 10.49 -12.77 5.94
N SER A 294 10.90 -12.47 7.18
CA SER A 294 10.31 -13.06 8.38
C SER A 294 8.87 -12.61 8.61
N ILE A 295 8.59 -11.31 8.35
CA ILE A 295 7.23 -10.75 8.35
C ILE A 295 6.37 -11.49 7.31
N ARG A 296 6.86 -11.61 6.07
CA ARG A 296 6.16 -12.30 4.98
C ARG A 296 5.85 -13.74 5.35
N ALA A 297 6.83 -14.50 5.78
CA ALA A 297 6.67 -15.90 6.16
C ALA A 297 5.62 -16.10 7.28
N ARG A 298 5.59 -15.21 8.29
CA ARG A 298 4.60 -15.27 9.37
C ARG A 298 3.20 -14.92 8.87
N ILE A 299 3.05 -13.85 8.08
CA ILE A 299 1.77 -13.45 7.52
C ILE A 299 1.19 -14.56 6.63
N ASP A 300 2.02 -15.20 5.81
CA ASP A 300 1.60 -16.30 4.94
C ASP A 300 1.05 -17.48 5.73
N ALA A 301 1.78 -17.91 6.75
CA ALA A 301 1.37 -19.04 7.60
C ALA A 301 0.02 -18.74 8.28
N VAL A 302 -0.13 -17.55 8.88
CA VAL A 302 -1.36 -17.13 9.55
C VAL A 302 -2.53 -17.01 8.58
N ALA A 303 -2.32 -16.38 7.42
CA ALA A 303 -3.36 -16.17 6.44
C ALA A 303 -3.79 -17.48 5.75
N GLN A 304 -2.87 -18.42 5.54
CA GLN A 304 -3.16 -19.73 5.00
C GLN A 304 -4.03 -20.55 5.95
N SER A 305 -3.69 -20.60 7.25
CA SER A 305 -4.49 -21.26 8.29
C SER A 305 -5.90 -20.65 8.33
N LEU A 306 -5.99 -19.31 8.43
CA LEU A 306 -7.27 -18.61 8.47
C LEU A 306 -8.16 -18.91 7.26
N ARG A 307 -7.60 -18.99 6.05
CA ARG A 307 -8.36 -19.35 4.84
C ARG A 307 -8.94 -20.75 4.93
N ALA A 308 -8.14 -21.71 5.39
CA ALA A 308 -8.58 -23.10 5.53
C ALA A 308 -9.70 -23.23 6.57
N GLU A 309 -9.56 -22.55 7.70
CA GLU A 309 -10.54 -22.60 8.78
C GLU A 309 -11.85 -21.87 8.41
N LEU A 310 -11.77 -20.73 7.72
CA LEU A 310 -12.95 -20.05 7.20
C LEU A 310 -13.70 -20.91 6.18
N ALA A 311 -13.00 -21.57 5.27
CA ALA A 311 -13.61 -22.45 4.28
C ALA A 311 -14.31 -23.67 4.89
N ALA A 312 -13.93 -24.05 6.11
CA ALA A 312 -14.57 -25.15 6.86
C ALA A 312 -15.86 -24.73 7.59
N ILE A 313 -16.18 -23.42 7.65
CA ILE A 313 -17.43 -22.95 8.27
C ILE A 313 -18.56 -23.03 7.24
N PRO A 314 -19.67 -23.74 7.52
CA PRO A 314 -20.82 -23.79 6.63
C PRO A 314 -21.34 -22.38 6.29
N GLY A 315 -21.66 -22.14 5.02
CA GLY A 315 -22.13 -20.84 4.55
C GLY A 315 -21.05 -19.79 4.29
N ILE A 316 -19.79 -20.02 4.65
CA ILE A 316 -18.70 -19.12 4.28
C ILE A 316 -18.09 -19.55 2.94
N THR A 317 -17.94 -18.55 2.06
CA THR A 317 -17.20 -18.71 0.79
C THR A 317 -15.97 -17.79 0.86
N VAL A 318 -14.76 -18.36 0.81
CA VAL A 318 -13.50 -17.63 0.66
C VAL A 318 -13.37 -17.18 -0.79
N LEU A 319 -13.10 -15.89 -1.00
CA LEU A 319 -13.15 -15.24 -2.32
C LEU A 319 -11.76 -14.99 -2.93
N ASP A 320 -10.71 -15.31 -2.20
CA ASP A 320 -9.33 -15.01 -2.63
C ASP A 320 -8.94 -15.80 -3.87
N GLN A 321 -8.41 -15.07 -4.85
CA GLN A 321 -7.79 -15.57 -6.06
C GLN A 321 -6.27 -15.50 -5.96
N GLY A 322 -5.58 -15.87 -7.03
CA GLY A 322 -4.13 -15.75 -7.16
C GLY A 322 -3.37 -17.03 -6.78
N ARG A 323 -2.22 -17.22 -7.45
CA ARG A 323 -1.26 -18.29 -7.16
C ARG A 323 -0.53 -18.02 -5.85
N GLU A 324 -0.11 -16.78 -5.66
CA GLU A 324 0.42 -16.26 -4.42
C GLU A 324 -0.64 -15.40 -3.74
N ARG A 325 -0.66 -15.42 -2.40
CA ARG A 325 -1.68 -14.71 -1.63
C ARG A 325 -1.05 -13.92 -0.49
N SER A 326 -1.69 -12.80 -0.17
CA SER A 326 -1.27 -11.87 0.89
C SER A 326 -1.99 -12.15 2.22
N GLY A 327 -1.72 -11.33 3.22
CA GLY A 327 -2.40 -11.34 4.52
C GLY A 327 -3.86 -10.85 4.50
N LEU A 328 -4.41 -10.51 3.33
CA LEU A 328 -5.82 -10.15 3.18
C LEU A 328 -6.64 -11.39 2.88
N VAL A 329 -7.65 -11.67 3.70
CA VAL A 329 -8.55 -12.81 3.50
C VAL A 329 -9.97 -12.28 3.27
N ALA A 330 -10.45 -12.40 2.04
CA ALA A 330 -11.79 -11.99 1.64
C ALA A 330 -12.77 -13.17 1.69
N PHE A 331 -13.95 -12.93 2.23
CA PHE A 331 -14.99 -13.95 2.31
C PHE A 331 -16.38 -13.31 2.29
N ASN A 332 -17.40 -14.14 2.01
CA ASN A 332 -18.80 -13.80 2.24
C ASN A 332 -19.47 -14.89 3.06
N LEU A 333 -20.50 -14.52 3.83
CA LEU A 333 -21.36 -15.44 4.58
C LEU A 333 -22.73 -15.46 3.91
N ALA A 334 -23.23 -16.65 3.60
CA ALA A 334 -24.54 -16.85 2.97
C ALA A 334 -25.65 -16.23 3.82
N GLY A 335 -26.59 -15.57 3.16
CA GLY A 335 -27.74 -14.92 3.83
C GLY A 335 -27.41 -13.62 4.55
N GLN A 336 -26.15 -13.17 4.60
CA GLN A 336 -25.77 -11.91 5.26
C GLN A 336 -24.92 -11.02 4.35
N ASP A 337 -25.17 -9.72 4.37
CA ASP A 337 -24.31 -8.77 3.68
C ASP A 337 -23.01 -8.47 4.48
N ALA A 338 -21.95 -8.10 3.79
CA ALA A 338 -20.66 -7.86 4.43
C ALA A 338 -20.67 -6.74 5.48
N PRO A 339 -21.39 -5.62 5.32
CA PRO A 339 -21.56 -4.63 6.37
C PRO A 339 -22.26 -5.18 7.63
N SER A 340 -23.24 -6.08 7.48
CA SER A 340 -23.92 -6.72 8.61
C SER A 340 -22.99 -7.67 9.35
N VAL A 341 -22.21 -8.49 8.63
CA VAL A 341 -21.17 -9.33 9.23
C VAL A 341 -20.16 -8.48 9.99
N GLN A 342 -19.69 -7.38 9.40
CA GLN A 342 -18.76 -6.47 10.07
C GLN A 342 -19.35 -5.90 11.38
N ARG A 343 -20.59 -5.42 11.37
CA ARG A 343 -21.26 -4.89 12.59
C ARG A 343 -21.43 -5.96 13.66
N ALA A 344 -21.86 -7.16 13.26
CA ALA A 344 -22.05 -8.26 14.19
C ALA A 344 -20.74 -8.73 14.81
N MET A 345 -19.64 -8.74 14.06
CA MET A 345 -18.32 -9.04 14.59
C MET A 345 -17.83 -7.92 15.53
N ALA A 346 -18.03 -6.66 15.17
CA ALA A 346 -17.68 -5.52 16.03
C ALA A 346 -18.44 -5.55 17.36
N ALA A 347 -19.71 -5.94 17.39
CA ALA A 347 -20.49 -6.15 18.61
C ALA A 347 -19.94 -7.25 19.51
N GLN A 348 -19.14 -8.18 18.95
CA GLN A 348 -18.41 -9.22 19.67
C GLN A 348 -16.95 -8.83 20.00
N GLY A 349 -16.58 -7.56 19.79
CA GLY A 349 -15.23 -7.04 20.03
C GLY A 349 -14.17 -7.49 19.02
N VAL A 350 -14.60 -7.91 17.82
CA VAL A 350 -13.70 -8.32 16.73
C VAL A 350 -13.82 -7.35 15.56
N THR A 351 -12.73 -6.67 15.21
CA THR A 351 -12.69 -5.70 14.12
C THR A 351 -12.29 -6.37 12.82
N ILE A 352 -13.19 -6.40 11.82
CA ILE A 352 -12.92 -6.81 10.44
C ILE A 352 -13.23 -5.66 9.46
N GLY A 353 -12.84 -5.80 8.19
CA GLY A 353 -13.21 -4.89 7.12
C GLY A 353 -14.49 -5.32 6.41
N SER A 354 -15.18 -4.34 5.81
CA SER A 354 -16.23 -4.57 4.81
C SER A 354 -15.95 -3.64 3.63
N ASN A 355 -15.78 -4.20 2.46
CA ASN A 355 -15.43 -3.48 1.25
C ASN A 355 -16.46 -3.78 0.14
N GLY A 356 -16.49 -2.90 -0.86
CA GLY A 356 -17.39 -3.05 -2.00
C GLY A 356 -16.75 -2.62 -3.32
N VAL A 357 -17.58 -2.47 -4.33
CA VAL A 357 -17.20 -2.09 -5.70
C VAL A 357 -16.24 -0.89 -5.75
N PRO A 358 -16.39 0.20 -4.97
CA PRO A 358 -15.50 1.37 -5.09
C PRO A 358 -14.00 1.09 -4.85
N TYR A 359 -13.66 -0.03 -4.22
CA TYR A 359 -12.26 -0.36 -3.90
C TYR A 359 -11.49 -0.97 -5.07
N THR A 360 -12.12 -1.88 -5.83
CA THR A 360 -11.58 -2.50 -7.05
C THR A 360 -12.69 -2.68 -8.07
N PRO A 361 -13.16 -1.58 -8.71
CA PRO A 361 -14.40 -1.59 -9.49
C PRO A 361 -14.42 -2.62 -10.60
N LEU A 362 -13.34 -2.71 -11.38
CA LEU A 362 -13.26 -3.61 -12.53
C LEU A 362 -13.26 -5.09 -12.12
N ASP A 363 -12.59 -5.44 -11.00
CA ASP A 363 -12.57 -6.81 -10.51
C ASP A 363 -13.91 -7.23 -9.90
N MET A 364 -14.50 -6.36 -9.08
CA MET A 364 -15.80 -6.64 -8.47
C MET A 364 -16.90 -6.81 -9.51
N GLU A 365 -16.90 -5.99 -10.54
CA GLU A 365 -17.83 -6.08 -11.67
C GLU A 365 -17.63 -7.38 -12.45
N ALA A 366 -16.39 -7.69 -12.86
CA ALA A 366 -16.07 -8.90 -13.62
C ALA A 366 -16.43 -10.19 -12.87
N ARG A 367 -16.43 -10.16 -11.54
CA ARG A 367 -16.77 -11.31 -10.68
C ARG A 367 -18.22 -11.30 -10.20
N GLY A 368 -19.03 -10.32 -10.58
CA GLY A 368 -20.41 -10.16 -10.10
C GLY A 368 -20.53 -9.92 -8.60
N LEU A 369 -19.46 -9.42 -7.95
CA LEU A 369 -19.41 -9.16 -6.52
C LEU A 369 -19.84 -7.73 -6.21
N LYS A 370 -20.76 -7.56 -5.27
CA LYS A 370 -21.19 -6.24 -4.78
C LYS A 370 -20.40 -5.79 -3.55
N GLN A 371 -20.05 -6.74 -2.70
CA GLN A 371 -19.38 -6.51 -1.41
C GLN A 371 -18.66 -7.75 -0.93
N ILE A 372 -17.71 -7.57 -0.04
CA ILE A 372 -16.97 -8.64 0.64
C ILE A 372 -16.73 -8.26 2.10
N ALA A 373 -16.77 -9.24 3.00
CA ALA A 373 -16.13 -9.15 4.30
C ALA A 373 -14.64 -9.46 4.15
N ARG A 374 -13.79 -8.81 4.94
CA ARG A 374 -12.34 -8.99 4.85
C ARG A 374 -11.71 -9.05 6.23
N ALA A 375 -11.11 -10.19 6.57
CA ALA A 375 -10.18 -10.34 7.67
C ALA A 375 -8.76 -10.16 7.14
N SER A 376 -8.06 -9.11 7.55
CA SER A 376 -6.66 -8.91 7.18
C SER A 376 -5.77 -9.11 8.40
N VAL A 377 -4.83 -10.06 8.29
CA VAL A 377 -3.91 -10.43 9.36
C VAL A 377 -2.64 -9.60 9.33
N SER A 378 -1.91 -9.66 10.44
CA SER A 378 -0.58 -9.09 10.62
C SER A 378 0.35 -10.18 11.16
N TYR A 379 1.64 -9.95 11.13
CA TYR A 379 2.61 -10.80 11.83
C TYR A 379 2.40 -10.83 13.35
N LEU A 380 1.60 -9.90 13.89
CA LEU A 380 1.19 -9.86 15.30
C LEU A 380 -0.03 -10.74 15.61
N THR A 381 -0.80 -11.16 14.61
CA THR A 381 -2.04 -11.92 14.82
C THR A 381 -1.74 -13.23 15.55
N SER A 382 -2.42 -13.45 16.67
CA SER A 382 -2.29 -14.64 17.50
C SER A 382 -3.37 -15.68 17.21
N ASP A 383 -3.10 -16.93 17.58
CA ASP A 383 -4.04 -18.03 17.43
C ASP A 383 -5.33 -17.77 18.25
N ALA A 384 -5.21 -17.22 19.45
CA ALA A 384 -6.37 -16.84 20.29
C ALA A 384 -7.26 -15.76 19.62
N GLU A 385 -6.68 -14.84 18.83
CA GLU A 385 -7.48 -13.87 18.06
C GLU A 385 -8.19 -14.57 16.89
N ILE A 386 -7.52 -15.53 16.23
CA ILE A 386 -8.14 -16.35 15.15
C ILE A 386 -9.31 -17.14 15.73
N ASP A 387 -9.14 -17.83 16.87
CA ASP A 387 -10.21 -18.58 17.53
C ASP A 387 -11.43 -17.69 17.79
N ARG A 388 -11.21 -16.51 18.35
CA ARG A 388 -12.31 -15.54 18.60
C ARG A 388 -13.03 -15.08 17.34
N LEU A 389 -12.29 -14.84 16.25
CA LEU A 389 -12.89 -14.50 14.95
C LEU A 389 -13.76 -15.65 14.44
N LEU A 390 -13.23 -16.88 14.44
CA LEU A 390 -13.91 -18.07 13.93
C LEU A 390 -15.14 -18.44 14.77
N GLU A 391 -15.05 -18.37 16.10
CA GLU A 391 -16.19 -18.57 17.00
C GLU A 391 -17.31 -17.55 16.73
N GLY A 392 -16.94 -16.26 16.55
CA GLY A 392 -17.89 -15.23 16.21
C GLY A 392 -18.61 -15.49 14.88
N LEU A 393 -17.85 -15.90 13.86
CA LEU A 393 -18.42 -16.23 12.55
C LEU A 393 -19.27 -17.50 12.56
N ARG A 394 -18.88 -18.55 13.31
CA ARG A 394 -19.72 -19.75 13.49
C ARG A 394 -21.06 -19.44 14.12
N ARG A 395 -21.10 -18.55 15.14
CA ARG A 395 -22.36 -18.08 15.73
C ARG A 395 -23.24 -17.29 14.76
N LEU A 396 -22.64 -16.66 13.76
CA LEU A 396 -23.41 -15.94 12.73
C LEU A 396 -23.89 -16.84 11.59
N ALA A 397 -23.20 -17.95 11.39
CA ALA A 397 -23.51 -18.93 10.33
C ALA A 397 -24.64 -19.90 10.71
N GLY A 398 -24.97 -20.03 11.97
CA GLY A 398 -26.06 -20.90 12.39
C GLY A 398 -26.04 -21.45 13.72
#